data_8c34d460200ecbab7df2b7ed966adbc6
#
_entry.id   8c34d460200ecbab7df2b7ed966adbc6
#
_cell.length_a   1.000
_cell.length_b   1.000
_cell.length_c   1.000
_cell.angle_alpha   90.00
_cell.angle_beta   90.00
_cell.angle_gamma   90.00
#
_symmetry.space_group_name_H-M   'P 1'
#
loop_
_entity.id
_entity.type
_entity.pdbx_description
1 polymer ?
#
loop_
_entity_poly.entity_id
_entity_poly.type
_entity_poly.pdbx_seq_one_letter_code
_entity_poly.pdbx_strand_id
1 'polypeptide(L)'
;MEQTAAELAVLLEGSVSGNPDARVRKLGKIESAGPGSVTFLANMEYEKFVYTCGATVVVIKSDFNPKQELPSGMTLVKVEDPYRAFATLL
;
A
#
# COMPACT_ATOMS: atom_id res chain seq x y z
N MET A 1 15.92 -0.08 2.82
CA MET A 1 15.05 0.56 1.82
C MET A 1 14.41 1.79 2.45
N GLU A 2 14.43 2.90 1.76
CA GLU A 2 13.67 4.07 2.20
C GLU A 2 13.16 4.80 0.96
N GLN A 3 11.86 4.90 0.84
CA GLN A 3 11.23 5.51 -0.33
C GLN A 3 9.98 6.27 0.07
N THR A 4 9.63 7.27 -0.76
CA THR A 4 8.35 7.95 -0.60
C THR A 4 7.28 7.21 -1.39
N ALA A 5 6.01 7.51 -1.07
CA ALA A 5 4.89 6.95 -1.83
C ALA A 5 5.00 7.33 -3.31
N ALA A 6 5.43 8.56 -3.62
CA ALA A 6 5.62 9.00 -5.00
C ALA A 6 6.68 8.16 -5.72
N GLU A 7 7.80 7.87 -5.05
CA GLU A 7 8.85 7.03 -5.62
C GLU A 7 8.36 5.60 -5.86
N LEU A 8 7.60 5.06 -4.90
CA LEU A 8 7.01 3.73 -5.07
C LEU A 8 6.04 3.71 -6.26
N ALA A 9 5.24 4.74 -6.41
CA ALA A 9 4.29 4.80 -7.53
C ALA A 9 5.02 4.78 -8.88
N VAL A 10 6.13 5.50 -8.98
CA VAL A 10 6.94 5.49 -10.21
C VAL A 10 7.50 4.09 -10.44
N LEU A 11 8.10 3.50 -9.43
CA LEU A 11 8.72 2.17 -9.53
C LEU A 11 7.69 1.10 -9.91
N LEU A 12 6.50 1.19 -9.34
CA LEU A 12 5.46 0.16 -9.52
C LEU A 12 4.45 0.53 -10.62
N GLU A 13 4.68 1.62 -11.32
CA GLU A 13 3.82 2.09 -12.40
C GLU A 13 2.38 2.33 -11.93
N GLY A 14 2.26 2.95 -10.76
CA GLY A 14 0.97 3.23 -10.15
C GLY A 14 0.75 4.71 -9.90
N SER A 15 -0.28 5.01 -9.13
CA SER A 15 -0.62 6.38 -8.76
C SER A 15 -0.83 6.48 -7.25
N VAL A 16 -0.53 7.67 -6.69
CA VAL A 16 -0.68 7.91 -5.25
C VAL A 16 -2.07 8.46 -4.95
N SER A 17 -2.70 7.90 -3.92
CA SER A 17 -3.91 8.48 -3.32
C SER A 17 -3.58 8.75 -1.86
N GLY A 18 -3.41 10.01 -1.50
CA GLY A 18 -3.00 10.44 -0.17
C GLY A 18 -1.75 11.30 -0.22
N ASN A 19 -0.83 11.06 0.71
CA ASN A 19 0.38 11.87 0.84
C ASN A 19 1.53 11.31 0.00
N PRO A 20 1.93 11.99 -1.10
CA PRO A 20 3.03 11.50 -1.95
C PRO A 20 4.38 11.51 -1.22
N ASP A 21 4.50 12.28 -0.16
CA ASP A 21 5.75 12.36 0.61
C ASP A 21 5.80 11.37 1.78
N ALA A 22 4.78 10.55 1.94
CA ALA A 22 4.77 9.52 2.98
C ALA A 22 5.97 8.58 2.78
N ARG A 23 6.73 8.35 3.86
CA ARG A 23 7.96 7.58 3.77
C ARG A 23 7.80 6.19 4.34
N VAL A 24 8.35 5.21 3.64
CA VAL A 24 8.41 3.83 4.11
C VAL A 24 9.85 3.35 4.05
N ARG A 25 10.20 2.44 4.95
CA ARG A 25 11.55 1.89 5.02
C ARG A 25 11.58 0.38 5.17
N LYS A 26 10.43 -0.25 5.26
CA LYS A 26 10.34 -1.71 5.41
C LYS A 26 9.07 -2.23 4.78
N LEU A 27 9.10 -3.51 4.44
CA LEU A 27 7.97 -4.24 3.91
C LEU A 27 7.32 -5.00 5.07
N GLY A 28 6.01 -4.97 5.15
CA GLY A 28 5.28 -5.67 6.20
C GLY A 28 4.10 -6.44 5.65
N LYS A 29 3.62 -7.39 6.44
CA LYS A 29 2.40 -8.13 6.11
C LYS A 29 1.19 -7.28 6.48
N ILE A 30 0.11 -7.38 5.69
CA ILE A 30 -1.06 -6.54 5.90
C ILE A 30 -1.68 -6.75 7.30
N GLU A 31 -1.56 -7.96 7.86
CA GLU A 31 -2.14 -8.26 9.17
C GLU A 31 -1.40 -7.57 10.31
N SER A 32 -0.13 -7.22 10.13
CA SER A 32 0.72 -6.77 11.24
C SER A 32 1.59 -5.56 10.92
N ALA A 33 1.52 -5.03 9.70
CA ALA A 33 2.36 -3.90 9.31
C ALA A 33 2.07 -2.69 10.18
N GLY A 34 3.12 -2.00 10.57
CA GLY A 34 3.03 -0.81 11.41
C GLY A 34 3.56 0.44 10.69
N PRO A 35 3.71 1.54 11.44
CA PRO A 35 4.21 2.79 10.86
C PRO A 35 5.58 2.61 10.19
N GLY A 36 5.76 3.26 9.06
CA GLY A 36 6.99 3.16 8.29
C GLY A 36 7.04 1.96 7.37
N SER A 37 5.96 1.19 7.29
CA SER A 37 5.88 0.01 6.42
C SER A 37 5.08 0.29 5.16
N VAL A 38 5.47 -0.40 4.08
CA VAL A 38 4.62 -0.58 2.92
C VAL A 38 4.11 -2.02 2.94
N THR A 39 2.85 -2.20 2.61
CA THR A 39 2.25 -3.53 2.48
C THR A 39 1.43 -3.61 1.20
N PHE A 40 0.98 -4.80 0.87
CA PHE A 40 0.26 -5.05 -0.38
C PHE A 40 -1.06 -5.74 -0.08
N LEU A 41 -2.12 -5.30 -0.73
CA LEU A 41 -3.39 -6.02 -0.74
C LEU A 41 -3.56 -6.64 -2.13
N ALA A 42 -3.00 -7.84 -2.32
CA ALA A 42 -3.07 -8.55 -3.58
C ALA A 42 -4.18 -9.62 -3.57
N ASN A 43 -4.42 -10.24 -2.43
CA ASN A 43 -5.46 -11.25 -2.27
C ASN A 43 -6.62 -10.64 -1.49
N MET A 44 -7.79 -10.56 -2.13
CA MET A 44 -8.95 -9.91 -1.54
C MET A 44 -9.53 -10.64 -0.33
N GLU A 45 -9.11 -11.87 -0.08
CA GLU A 45 -9.46 -12.54 1.17
C GLU A 45 -8.91 -11.81 2.39
N TYR A 46 -7.87 -11.00 2.20
CA TYR A 46 -7.25 -10.21 3.25
C TYR A 46 -7.77 -8.78 3.32
N GLU A 47 -8.81 -8.46 2.55
CA GLU A 47 -9.36 -7.10 2.54
C GLU A 47 -9.69 -6.60 3.94
N LYS A 48 -10.22 -7.47 4.79
CA LYS A 48 -10.62 -7.08 6.15
C LYS A 48 -9.49 -6.46 6.96
N PHE A 49 -8.26 -6.84 6.67
CA PHE A 49 -7.11 -6.32 7.40
C PHE A 49 -6.74 -4.88 7.02
N VAL A 50 -7.14 -4.43 5.82
CA VAL A 50 -6.78 -3.07 5.39
C VAL A 50 -7.43 -2.01 6.25
N TYR A 51 -8.59 -2.30 6.81
CA TYR A 51 -9.37 -1.33 7.59
C TYR A 51 -8.80 -1.07 8.97
N THR A 52 -7.90 -1.92 9.44
CA THR A 52 -7.24 -1.76 10.74
C THR A 52 -5.71 -1.77 10.59
N CYS A 53 -5.23 -1.74 9.37
CA CYS A 53 -3.80 -1.83 9.08
C CYS A 53 -3.06 -0.56 9.53
N GLY A 54 -1.91 -0.74 10.16
CA GLY A 54 -1.07 0.38 10.61
C GLY A 54 -0.01 0.81 9.60
N ALA A 55 0.02 0.22 8.41
CA ALA A 55 1.02 0.56 7.41
C ALA A 55 0.88 2.00 6.95
N THR A 56 2.01 2.63 6.66
CA THR A 56 2.01 3.99 6.12
C THR A 56 1.51 4.02 4.68
N VAL A 57 1.89 3.02 3.89
CA VAL A 57 1.49 2.90 2.49
C VAL A 57 0.95 1.50 2.24
N VAL A 58 -0.17 1.43 1.53
CA VAL A 58 -0.72 0.15 1.06
C VAL A 58 -0.77 0.18 -0.47
N VAL A 59 -0.15 -0.80 -1.09
CA VAL A 59 -0.22 -0.98 -2.54
C VAL A 59 -1.45 -1.84 -2.84
N ILE A 60 -2.32 -1.33 -3.69
CA ILE A 60 -3.66 -1.88 -3.85
C ILE A 60 -4.09 -1.77 -5.31
N LYS A 61 -5.03 -2.62 -5.72
CA LYS A 61 -5.51 -2.59 -7.08
C LYS A 61 -6.28 -1.30 -7.36
N SER A 62 -6.07 -0.72 -8.54
CA SER A 62 -6.62 0.59 -8.89
C SER A 62 -8.14 0.67 -8.84
N ASP A 63 -8.83 -0.44 -9.03
CA ASP A 63 -10.29 -0.49 -8.97
C ASP A 63 -10.84 -0.87 -7.60
N PHE A 64 -9.97 -0.94 -6.59
CA PHE A 64 -10.42 -1.26 -5.24
C PHE A 64 -11.38 -0.19 -4.73
N ASN A 65 -12.50 -0.63 -4.22
CA ASN A 65 -13.53 0.24 -3.67
C ASN A 65 -13.77 -0.12 -2.22
N PRO A 66 -13.27 0.69 -1.27
CA PRO A 66 -13.40 0.36 0.15
C PRO A 66 -14.87 0.28 0.58
N LYS A 67 -15.16 -0.69 1.42
CA LYS A 67 -16.50 -0.87 2.01
C LYS A 67 -16.64 -0.14 3.33
N GLN A 68 -15.53 0.30 3.90
CA GLN A 68 -15.46 1.02 5.16
C GLN A 68 -14.45 2.13 5.04
N GLU A 69 -14.43 3.01 6.01
CA GLU A 69 -13.43 4.06 6.07
C GLU A 69 -12.05 3.46 6.32
N LEU A 70 -11.07 3.91 5.54
CA LEU A 70 -9.68 3.46 5.73
C LEU A 70 -9.04 4.21 6.90
N PRO A 71 -8.00 3.62 7.53
CA PRO A 71 -7.31 4.29 8.62
C PRO A 71 -6.83 5.68 8.24
N SER A 72 -6.94 6.61 9.21
CA SER A 72 -6.49 7.97 9.03
C SER A 72 -4.98 8.00 8.76
N GLY A 73 -4.56 8.79 7.78
CA GLY A 73 -3.15 8.93 7.44
C GLY A 73 -2.60 7.85 6.53
N MET A 74 -3.38 6.85 6.20
CA MET A 74 -2.94 5.82 5.26
C MET A 74 -2.87 6.41 3.85
N THR A 75 -1.77 6.13 3.15
CA THR A 75 -1.61 6.50 1.75
C THR A 75 -1.69 5.24 0.89
N LEU A 76 -2.37 5.34 -0.23
CA LEU A 76 -2.48 4.22 -1.16
C LEU A 76 -1.61 4.47 -2.39
N VAL A 77 -0.97 3.40 -2.86
CA VAL A 77 -0.38 3.36 -4.19
C VAL A 77 -1.24 2.41 -4.99
N LYS A 78 -1.94 2.95 -5.97
CA LYS A 78 -2.89 2.20 -6.80
C LYS A 78 -2.17 1.69 -8.03
N VAL A 79 -2.24 0.37 -8.23
CA VAL A 79 -1.57 -0.30 -9.33
C VAL A 79 -2.55 -1.20 -10.07
N GLU A 80 -2.20 -1.60 -11.27
CA GLU A 80 -3.04 -2.48 -12.06
C GLU A 80 -3.05 -3.90 -11.50
N ASP A 81 -1.87 -4.38 -11.06
CA ASP A 81 -1.71 -5.74 -10.54
C ASP A 81 -0.81 -5.72 -9.31
N PRO A 82 -1.39 -5.76 -8.09
CA PRO A 82 -0.58 -5.75 -6.86
C PRO A 82 0.36 -6.94 -6.71
N TYR A 83 0.01 -8.09 -7.26
CA TYR A 83 0.87 -9.27 -7.22
C TYR A 83 2.16 -9.03 -7.99
N ARG A 84 2.00 -8.49 -9.19
CA ARG A 84 3.15 -8.15 -10.05
C ARG A 84 3.97 -7.03 -9.41
N ALA A 85 3.31 -6.06 -8.82
CA ALA A 85 4.00 -4.97 -8.12
C ALA A 85 4.84 -5.50 -6.96
N PHE A 86 4.31 -6.45 -6.20
CA PHE A 86 5.06 -7.09 -5.12
C PHE A 86 6.33 -7.76 -5.64
N ALA A 87 6.20 -8.51 -6.73
CA ALA A 87 7.36 -9.16 -7.34
C ALA A 87 8.39 -8.14 -7.82
N THR A 88 7.96 -7.01 -8.35
CA THR A 88 8.85 -5.95 -8.80
C THR A 88 9.63 -5.35 -7.64
N LEU A 89 9.00 -5.19 -6.48
CA LEU A 89 9.65 -4.60 -5.31
C LEU A 89 10.69 -5.54 -4.70
N LEU A 90 10.48 -6.84 -4.80
CA LEU A 90 11.45 -7.82 -4.35
C LEU A 90 12.61 -7.92 -5.35
#